data_9b12f7ac5c308039ce55ef263ad30ba3
#
_entry.id   9b12f7ac5c308039ce55ef263ad30ba3
#
_cell.length_a   1.000
_cell.length_b   1.000
_cell.length_c   1.000
_cell.angle_alpha   90.00
_cell.angle_beta   90.00
_cell.angle_gamma   90.00
#
_symmetry.space_group_name_H-M   'P 1'
#
loop_
_entity.id
_entity.type
_entity.pdbx_description
1 polymer ?
#
loop_
_entity_poly.entity_id
_entity_poly.type
_entity_poly.pdbx_seq_one_letter_code
_entity_poly.pdbx_strand_id
1 'polypeptide(L)'
;IQTEKNIANFRRQLRMLGFSYDWDRELATTDIGYVRWTQWIFLQLYDTWFDEEQQIGRPIAELPIPPDVSAEGSEAVAAYQDEHRLAYQTHAPVNWCNALGTVLANEEVKDGLSEVGGHPVTRIPLRQWMLRITAYAERLEKGLDALDWPESIKLLQRNWIGRSTGAEVDFFIGPEQDEAAFREGREKDGFPRKPGDEVIRVYTTRPDTLFGATYLVIAPEHPA
;
A
#
# COMPACT_ATOMS: atom_id res chain seq x y z
N ILE A 1 18.67 -29.48 4.15
CA ILE A 1 19.24 -28.33 4.83
C ILE A 1 18.43 -28.05 6.10
N GLN A 2 18.63 -26.93 6.85
CA GLN A 2 17.98 -26.75 8.17
C GLN A 2 16.44 -26.74 8.09
N THR A 3 15.89 -26.07 7.09
CA THR A 3 14.43 -26.01 6.84
C THR A 3 13.83 -27.41 6.68
N GLU A 4 14.43 -28.27 5.87
CA GLU A 4 13.98 -29.65 5.65
C GLU A 4 14.01 -30.48 6.93
N LYS A 5 15.07 -30.31 7.77
CA LYS A 5 15.14 -30.96 9.09
C LYS A 5 13.99 -30.50 9.99
N ASN A 6 13.69 -29.21 9.99
CA ASN A 6 12.60 -28.65 10.77
C ASN A 6 11.24 -29.20 10.29
N ILE A 7 10.99 -29.22 8.98
CA ILE A 7 9.76 -29.79 8.38
C ILE A 7 9.61 -31.26 8.80
N ALA A 8 10.66 -32.07 8.67
CA ALA A 8 10.63 -33.47 9.07
C ALA A 8 10.32 -33.63 10.57
N ASN A 9 10.87 -32.76 11.42
CA ASN A 9 10.58 -32.78 12.85
C ASN A 9 9.13 -32.38 13.16
N PHE A 10 8.61 -31.32 12.54
CA PHE A 10 7.20 -30.91 12.68
C PHE A 10 6.26 -32.04 12.23
N ARG A 11 6.52 -32.64 11.08
CA ARG A 11 5.74 -33.79 10.57
C ARG A 11 5.72 -34.94 11.58
N ARG A 12 6.87 -35.28 12.16
CA ARG A 12 6.99 -36.30 13.20
C ARG A 12 6.16 -35.94 14.44
N GLN A 13 6.28 -34.71 14.92
CA GLN A 13 5.55 -34.24 16.11
C GLN A 13 4.03 -34.25 15.89
N LEU A 14 3.54 -33.76 14.75
CA LEU A 14 2.13 -33.73 14.41
C LEU A 14 1.54 -35.16 14.30
N ARG A 15 2.30 -36.12 13.72
CA ARG A 15 1.91 -37.53 13.70
C ARG A 15 1.81 -38.13 15.09
N MET A 16 2.69 -37.75 16.03
CA MET A 16 2.61 -38.22 17.42
C MET A 16 1.36 -37.74 18.14
N LEU A 17 0.82 -36.58 17.77
CA LEU A 17 -0.44 -36.04 18.31
C LEU A 17 -1.69 -36.71 17.71
N GLY A 18 -1.54 -37.61 16.74
CA GLY A 18 -2.64 -38.37 16.16
C GLY A 18 -3.57 -37.56 15.25
N PHE A 19 -3.10 -36.45 14.70
CA PHE A 19 -3.89 -35.70 13.71
C PHE A 19 -4.13 -36.52 12.45
N SER A 20 -5.38 -36.46 11.93
CA SER A 20 -5.83 -37.17 10.74
C SER A 20 -5.57 -36.36 9.44
N TYR A 21 -4.38 -35.78 9.31
CA TYR A 21 -3.99 -35.12 8.08
C TYR A 21 -3.69 -36.14 6.97
N ASP A 22 -4.08 -35.77 5.74
CA ASP A 22 -3.65 -36.48 4.54
C ASP A 22 -2.23 -36.01 4.17
N TRP A 23 -1.23 -36.75 4.62
CA TRP A 23 0.19 -36.41 4.44
C TRP A 23 0.66 -36.49 3.00
N ASP A 24 -0.09 -37.14 2.10
CA ASP A 24 0.21 -37.17 0.67
C ASP A 24 -0.18 -35.90 -0.05
N ARG A 25 -0.97 -35.04 0.62
CA ARG A 25 -1.35 -33.70 0.14
C ARG A 25 -0.50 -32.57 0.74
N GLU A 26 0.63 -32.90 1.29
CA GLU A 26 1.59 -31.90 1.78
C GLU A 26 2.19 -31.14 0.59
N LEU A 27 2.26 -29.83 0.68
CA LEU A 27 2.85 -28.95 -0.32
C LEU A 27 3.73 -27.88 0.34
N ALA A 28 4.68 -27.37 -0.41
CA ALA A 28 5.46 -26.18 -0.04
C ALA A 28 5.21 -25.06 -1.06
N THR A 29 5.07 -23.84 -0.57
CA THR A 29 4.87 -22.66 -1.44
C THR A 29 6.11 -22.35 -2.30
N THR A 30 7.25 -22.97 -1.98
CA THR A 30 8.50 -22.91 -2.74
C THR A 30 8.62 -23.99 -3.83
N ASP A 31 7.69 -24.95 -3.90
CA ASP A 31 7.69 -25.98 -4.93
C ASP A 31 7.47 -25.36 -6.32
N ILE A 32 8.20 -25.83 -7.31
CA ILE A 32 8.10 -25.32 -8.69
C ILE A 32 6.66 -25.40 -9.21
N GLY A 33 5.96 -26.50 -8.89
CA GLY A 33 4.56 -26.70 -9.25
C GLY A 33 3.61 -25.69 -8.59
N TYR A 34 3.97 -25.16 -7.40
CA TYR A 34 3.20 -24.16 -6.69
C TYR A 34 3.59 -22.73 -7.11
N VAL A 35 4.87 -22.41 -7.14
CA VAL A 35 5.36 -21.05 -7.37
C VAL A 35 4.95 -20.49 -8.74
N ARG A 36 4.80 -21.36 -9.74
CA ARG A 36 4.31 -20.94 -11.06
C ARG A 36 2.92 -20.28 -11.01
N TRP A 37 2.05 -20.73 -10.07
CA TRP A 37 0.72 -20.14 -9.91
C TRP A 37 0.79 -18.76 -9.23
N THR A 38 1.68 -18.60 -8.26
CA THR A 38 1.97 -17.29 -7.66
C THR A 38 2.49 -16.32 -8.72
N GLN A 39 3.39 -16.76 -9.60
CA GLN A 39 3.88 -15.95 -10.71
C GLN A 39 2.78 -15.63 -11.72
N TRP A 40 1.91 -16.59 -12.02
CA TRP A 40 0.79 -16.37 -12.93
C TRP A 40 -0.20 -15.34 -12.37
N ILE A 41 -0.56 -15.44 -11.07
CA ILE A 41 -1.40 -14.44 -10.41
C ILE A 41 -0.75 -13.05 -10.46
N PHE A 42 0.56 -12.98 -10.19
CA PHE A 42 1.29 -11.72 -10.28
C PHE A 42 1.20 -11.11 -11.70
N LEU A 43 1.37 -11.90 -12.73
CA LEU A 43 1.25 -11.43 -14.11
C LEU A 43 -0.17 -10.94 -14.42
N GLN A 44 -1.21 -11.60 -13.89
CA GLN A 44 -2.58 -11.09 -14.01
C GLN A 44 -2.72 -9.71 -13.38
N LEU A 45 -2.17 -9.51 -12.17
CA LEU A 45 -2.20 -8.19 -11.50
C LEU A 45 -1.38 -7.14 -12.26
N TYR A 46 -0.23 -7.54 -12.82
CA TYR A 46 0.61 -6.65 -13.62
C TYR A 46 -0.08 -6.19 -14.91
N ASP A 47 -0.82 -7.08 -15.56
CA ASP A 47 -1.56 -6.79 -16.79
C ASP A 47 -2.97 -6.21 -16.55
N THR A 48 -3.25 -5.74 -15.31
CA THR A 48 -4.56 -5.23 -14.92
C THR A 48 -4.44 -3.81 -14.36
N TRP A 49 -5.42 -2.96 -14.71
CA TRP A 49 -5.74 -1.70 -14.04
C TRP A 49 -7.11 -1.78 -13.36
N PHE A 50 -7.38 -0.92 -12.39
CA PHE A 50 -8.67 -0.89 -11.69
C PHE A 50 -9.58 0.19 -12.27
N ASP A 51 -10.72 -0.23 -12.81
CA ASP A 51 -11.78 0.66 -13.28
C ASP A 51 -12.64 1.10 -12.07
N GLU A 52 -12.44 2.35 -11.64
CA GLU A 52 -13.13 2.91 -10.47
C GLU A 52 -14.62 3.07 -10.69
N GLU A 53 -15.07 3.32 -11.93
CA GLU A 53 -16.50 3.51 -12.24
C GLU A 53 -17.24 2.17 -12.15
N GLN A 54 -16.64 1.11 -12.68
CA GLN A 54 -17.25 -0.23 -12.69
C GLN A 54 -16.83 -1.09 -11.49
N GLN A 55 -15.87 -0.63 -10.69
CA GLN A 55 -15.32 -1.35 -9.53
C GLN A 55 -14.78 -2.75 -9.86
N ILE A 56 -14.11 -2.88 -11.02
CA ILE A 56 -13.53 -4.13 -11.51
C ILE A 56 -12.10 -3.93 -12.04
N GLY A 57 -11.31 -5.01 -12.03
CA GLY A 57 -10.05 -5.07 -12.76
C GLY A 57 -10.28 -5.28 -14.25
N ARG A 58 -9.57 -4.54 -15.10
CA ARG A 58 -9.58 -4.67 -16.56
C ARG A 58 -8.17 -4.86 -17.12
N PRO A 59 -8.03 -5.49 -18.29
CA PRO A 59 -6.74 -5.59 -18.97
C PRO A 59 -6.11 -4.20 -19.18
N ILE A 60 -4.81 -4.07 -18.92
CA ILE A 60 -4.09 -2.79 -19.07
C ILE A 60 -4.15 -2.24 -20.50
N ALA A 61 -4.31 -3.10 -21.49
CA ALA A 61 -4.48 -2.70 -22.89
C ALA A 61 -5.80 -1.95 -23.15
N GLU A 62 -6.78 -2.08 -22.26
CA GLU A 62 -8.08 -1.39 -22.33
C GLU A 62 -8.08 -0.07 -21.55
N LEU A 63 -6.96 0.31 -20.91
CA LEU A 63 -6.86 1.57 -20.19
C LEU A 63 -7.06 2.74 -21.16
N PRO A 64 -8.04 3.63 -20.90
CA PRO A 64 -8.22 4.83 -21.71
C PRO A 64 -6.99 5.75 -21.61
N ILE A 65 -6.33 6.00 -22.73
CA ILE A 65 -5.15 6.86 -22.78
C ILE A 65 -5.58 8.30 -23.15
N PRO A 66 -5.25 9.30 -22.34
CA PRO A 66 -5.52 10.70 -22.65
C PRO A 66 -4.87 11.13 -23.99
N PRO A 67 -5.52 11.99 -24.77
CA PRO A 67 -5.00 12.43 -26.08
C PRO A 67 -3.63 13.11 -26.01
N ASP A 68 -3.36 13.87 -24.95
CA ASP A 68 -2.09 14.53 -24.67
C ASP A 68 -0.95 13.50 -24.46
N VAL A 69 -1.18 12.48 -23.64
CA VAL A 69 -0.24 11.37 -23.42
C VAL A 69 0.00 10.60 -24.73
N SER A 70 -1.05 10.35 -25.51
CA SER A 70 -0.91 9.67 -26.81
C SER A 70 -0.08 10.50 -27.79
N ALA A 71 -0.15 11.81 -27.74
CA ALA A 71 0.59 12.72 -28.63
C ALA A 71 2.10 12.73 -28.29
N GLU A 72 2.50 12.42 -27.04
CA GLU A 72 3.89 12.33 -26.63
C GLU A 72 4.59 11.03 -27.09
N GLY A 73 3.83 10.04 -27.56
CA GLY A 73 4.36 8.83 -28.15
C GLY A 73 4.29 7.58 -27.25
N SER A 74 4.83 6.48 -27.75
CA SER A 74 4.68 5.15 -27.13
C SER A 74 5.33 5.04 -25.75
N GLU A 75 6.40 5.78 -25.48
CA GLU A 75 7.07 5.78 -24.17
C GLU A 75 6.21 6.44 -23.10
N ALA A 76 5.57 7.57 -23.42
CA ALA A 76 4.63 8.23 -22.51
C ALA A 76 3.40 7.35 -22.23
N VAL A 77 2.88 6.68 -23.26
CA VAL A 77 1.76 5.72 -23.09
C VAL A 77 2.17 4.57 -22.17
N ALA A 78 3.36 4.01 -22.33
CA ALA A 78 3.85 2.93 -21.47
C ALA A 78 4.02 3.40 -20.00
N ALA A 79 4.56 4.60 -19.79
CA ALA A 79 4.70 5.18 -18.46
C ALA A 79 3.33 5.41 -17.80
N TYR A 80 2.37 5.95 -18.56
CA TYR A 80 0.99 6.14 -18.09
C TYR A 80 0.31 4.81 -17.70
N GLN A 81 0.51 3.76 -18.51
CA GLN A 81 0.01 2.43 -18.19
C GLN A 81 0.65 1.88 -16.90
N ASP A 82 1.96 2.04 -16.73
CA ASP A 82 2.68 1.56 -15.55
C ASP A 82 2.21 2.28 -14.26
N GLU A 83 1.83 3.54 -14.35
CA GLU A 83 1.21 4.27 -13.24
C GLU A 83 -0.16 3.74 -12.83
N HIS A 84 -0.86 3.03 -13.72
CA HIS A 84 -2.21 2.51 -13.46
C HIS A 84 -2.25 1.00 -13.17
N ARG A 85 -1.16 0.26 -13.42
CA ARG A 85 -1.09 -1.18 -13.14
C ARG A 85 -1.34 -1.48 -11.66
N LEU A 86 -2.00 -2.60 -11.39
CA LEU A 86 -2.21 -3.08 -10.02
C LEU A 86 -0.92 -3.55 -9.34
N ALA A 87 0.07 -4.01 -10.12
CA ALA A 87 1.41 -4.30 -9.65
C ALA A 87 2.42 -3.34 -10.30
N TYR A 88 3.24 -2.68 -9.51
CA TYR A 88 4.22 -1.69 -9.98
C TYR A 88 5.50 -1.74 -9.17
N GLN A 89 6.58 -1.19 -9.71
CA GLN A 89 7.86 -1.06 -9.00
C GLN A 89 8.05 0.35 -8.46
N THR A 90 8.53 0.45 -7.23
CA THR A 90 8.95 1.72 -6.63
C THR A 90 10.06 1.49 -5.62
N HIS A 91 10.73 2.57 -5.21
CA HIS A 91 11.63 2.55 -4.07
C HIS A 91 10.82 2.79 -2.81
N ALA A 92 10.70 1.76 -1.98
CA ALA A 92 10.02 1.83 -0.69
C ALA A 92 11.03 1.72 0.46
N PRO A 93 10.84 2.47 1.57
CA PRO A 93 11.66 2.30 2.76
C PRO A 93 11.38 0.95 3.39
N VAL A 94 12.42 0.11 3.50
CA VAL A 94 12.35 -1.20 4.12
C VAL A 94 13.21 -1.27 5.38
N ASN A 95 12.85 -2.13 6.32
CA ASN A 95 13.63 -2.38 7.53
C ASN A 95 14.76 -3.36 7.18
N TRP A 96 15.95 -2.86 7.01
CA TRP A 96 17.14 -3.65 6.68
C TRP A 96 17.94 -4.00 7.94
N CYS A 97 18.22 -5.28 8.14
CA CYS A 97 19.11 -5.76 9.17
C CYS A 97 20.42 -6.28 8.56
N ASN A 98 21.50 -5.53 8.72
CA ASN A 98 22.79 -5.88 8.12
C ASN A 98 23.37 -7.19 8.68
N ALA A 99 23.18 -7.44 9.97
CA ALA A 99 23.68 -8.65 10.63
C ALA A 99 22.96 -9.93 10.15
N LEU A 100 21.66 -9.82 9.82
CA LEU A 100 20.88 -10.94 9.30
C LEU A 100 20.91 -11.00 7.76
N GLY A 101 21.36 -9.92 7.09
CA GLY A 101 21.44 -9.82 5.63
C GLY A 101 20.07 -9.88 4.94
N THR A 102 19.02 -9.36 5.58
CA THR A 102 17.65 -9.46 5.08
C THR A 102 16.79 -8.26 5.46
N VAL A 103 15.68 -8.11 4.73
CA VAL A 103 14.60 -7.19 5.06
C VAL A 103 13.70 -7.85 6.11
N LEU A 104 13.26 -7.06 7.09
CA LEU A 104 12.38 -7.49 8.17
C LEU A 104 10.99 -6.84 8.02
N ALA A 105 9.94 -7.58 8.34
CA ALA A 105 8.60 -7.05 8.50
C ALA A 105 8.54 -6.08 9.71
N ASN A 106 7.52 -5.21 9.75
CA ASN A 106 7.39 -4.26 10.86
C ASN A 106 7.26 -4.97 12.23
N GLU A 107 6.59 -6.13 12.24
CA GLU A 107 6.37 -6.95 13.43
C GLU A 107 7.66 -7.59 13.98
N GLU A 108 8.68 -7.75 13.12
CA GLU A 108 9.97 -8.32 13.47
C GLU A 108 10.96 -7.28 14.03
N VAL A 109 10.53 -6.01 14.11
CA VAL A 109 11.35 -4.90 14.62
C VAL A 109 10.71 -4.34 15.89
N LYS A 110 11.46 -4.40 17.00
CA LYS A 110 11.08 -3.85 18.31
C LYS A 110 12.15 -2.87 18.76
N ASP A 111 11.77 -1.65 19.05
CA ASP A 111 12.69 -0.59 19.53
C ASP A 111 13.92 -0.38 18.63
N GLY A 112 13.74 -0.52 17.30
CA GLY A 112 14.83 -0.39 16.33
C GLY A 112 15.77 -1.59 16.23
N LEU A 113 15.44 -2.70 16.87
CA LEU A 113 16.21 -3.93 16.87
C LEU A 113 15.41 -5.08 16.24
N SER A 114 16.12 -6.04 15.63
CA SER A 114 15.52 -7.27 15.12
C SER A 114 15.06 -8.16 16.27
N GLU A 115 13.89 -8.79 16.16
CA GLU A 115 13.38 -9.76 17.14
C GLU A 115 14.35 -10.95 17.28
N VAL A 116 14.94 -11.38 16.18
CA VAL A 116 15.98 -12.45 16.18
C VAL A 116 17.35 -11.81 16.33
N GLY A 117 18.03 -12.10 17.43
CA GLY A 117 19.41 -11.70 17.68
C GLY A 117 19.59 -10.26 18.20
N GLY A 118 18.55 -9.43 18.28
CA GLY A 118 18.64 -8.07 18.84
C GLY A 118 19.60 -7.15 18.06
N HIS A 119 19.68 -7.30 16.74
CA HIS A 119 20.59 -6.52 15.90
C HIS A 119 19.97 -5.19 15.47
N PRO A 120 20.77 -4.11 15.32
CA PRO A 120 20.28 -2.83 14.82
C PRO A 120 19.62 -2.96 13.45
N VAL A 121 18.48 -2.30 13.28
CA VAL A 121 17.73 -2.23 12.03
C VAL A 121 17.75 -0.79 11.51
N THR A 122 18.02 -0.63 10.21
CA THR A 122 18.04 0.67 9.54
C THR A 122 16.99 0.71 8.43
N ARG A 123 16.37 1.86 8.22
CA ARG A 123 15.48 2.06 7.07
C ARG A 123 16.30 2.48 5.86
N ILE A 124 16.17 1.70 4.78
CA ILE A 124 16.83 2.01 3.51
C ILE A 124 15.81 1.98 2.38
N PRO A 125 15.94 2.84 1.36
CA PRO A 125 15.13 2.75 0.15
C PRO A 125 15.58 1.53 -0.67
N LEU A 126 14.68 0.62 -0.93
CA LEU A 126 14.96 -0.55 -1.78
C LEU A 126 13.88 -0.67 -2.86
N ARG A 127 14.31 -0.97 -4.09
CA ARG A 127 13.37 -1.20 -5.20
C ARG A 127 12.53 -2.45 -4.90
N GLN A 128 11.21 -2.27 -4.80
CA GLN A 128 10.25 -3.29 -4.43
C GLN A 128 9.11 -3.37 -5.45
N TRP A 129 8.56 -4.55 -5.60
CA TRP A 129 7.24 -4.72 -6.19
C TRP A 129 6.17 -4.34 -5.16
N MET A 130 5.26 -3.50 -5.58
CA MET A 130 4.11 -3.06 -4.80
C MET A 130 2.82 -3.48 -5.48
N LEU A 131 1.80 -3.76 -4.68
CA LEU A 131 0.44 -4.03 -5.16
C LEU A 131 -0.48 -2.90 -4.69
N ARG A 132 -1.35 -2.40 -5.59
CA ARG A 132 -2.35 -1.35 -5.27
C ARG A 132 -3.54 -1.95 -4.53
N ILE A 133 -3.30 -2.53 -3.36
CA ILE A 133 -4.35 -3.17 -2.54
C ILE A 133 -5.46 -2.19 -2.15
N THR A 134 -5.14 -0.91 -2.00
CA THR A 134 -6.10 0.14 -1.63
C THR A 134 -7.16 0.40 -2.70
N ALA A 135 -6.91 0.05 -3.97
CA ALA A 135 -7.91 0.14 -5.03
C ALA A 135 -9.16 -0.72 -4.75
N TYR A 136 -9.00 -1.79 -4.00
CA TYR A 136 -10.10 -2.70 -3.62
C TYR A 136 -10.62 -2.50 -2.19
N ALA A 137 -10.09 -1.53 -1.44
CA ALA A 137 -10.40 -1.36 -0.02
C ALA A 137 -11.91 -1.15 0.23
N GLU A 138 -12.53 -0.24 -0.53
CA GLU A 138 -13.96 0.05 -0.40
C GLU A 138 -14.84 -1.17 -0.77
N ARG A 139 -14.46 -1.88 -1.83
CA ARG A 139 -15.17 -3.08 -2.27
C ARG A 139 -15.06 -4.21 -1.24
N LEU A 140 -13.87 -4.39 -0.63
CA LEU A 140 -13.66 -5.37 0.43
C LEU A 140 -14.47 -5.02 1.67
N GLU A 141 -14.49 -3.76 2.09
CA GLU A 141 -15.28 -3.30 3.24
C GLU A 141 -16.78 -3.56 3.03
N LYS A 142 -17.33 -3.13 1.88
CA LYS A 142 -18.75 -3.36 1.54
C LYS A 142 -19.10 -4.85 1.43
N GLY A 143 -18.17 -5.66 0.93
CA GLY A 143 -18.36 -7.10 0.79
C GLY A 143 -18.56 -7.83 2.12
N LEU A 144 -18.08 -7.27 3.24
CA LEU A 144 -18.26 -7.86 4.57
C LEU A 144 -19.73 -7.93 5.00
N ASP A 145 -20.57 -7.01 4.53
CA ASP A 145 -21.97 -6.94 4.92
C ASP A 145 -22.78 -8.16 4.43
N ALA A 146 -22.38 -8.72 3.29
CA ALA A 146 -23.02 -9.88 2.67
C ALA A 146 -22.55 -11.23 3.24
N LEU A 147 -21.53 -11.25 4.10
CA LEU A 147 -20.97 -12.48 4.66
C LEU A 147 -21.71 -12.90 5.92
N ASP A 148 -21.97 -14.20 6.04
CA ASP A 148 -22.47 -14.82 7.28
C ASP A 148 -21.29 -15.12 8.23
N TRP A 149 -20.63 -14.07 8.69
CA TRP A 149 -19.52 -14.13 9.62
C TRP A 149 -19.88 -13.50 10.97
N PRO A 150 -19.26 -13.95 12.09
CA PRO A 150 -19.40 -13.29 13.38
C PRO A 150 -19.01 -11.81 13.30
N GLU A 151 -19.79 -10.94 13.96
CA GLU A 151 -19.55 -9.48 13.93
C GLU A 151 -18.16 -9.09 14.44
N SER A 152 -17.60 -9.84 15.40
CA SER A 152 -16.23 -9.62 15.87
C SER A 152 -15.18 -9.80 14.76
N ILE A 153 -15.39 -10.75 13.87
CA ILE A 153 -14.48 -10.98 12.72
C ILE A 153 -14.67 -9.88 11.68
N LYS A 154 -15.91 -9.48 11.36
CA LYS A 154 -16.18 -8.35 10.46
C LYS A 154 -15.55 -7.07 10.98
N LEU A 155 -15.65 -6.82 12.29
CA LEU A 155 -15.02 -5.65 12.92
C LEU A 155 -13.49 -5.67 12.80
N LEU A 156 -12.84 -6.82 13.01
CA LEU A 156 -11.41 -6.97 12.81
C LEU A 156 -11.00 -6.67 11.37
N GLN A 157 -11.78 -7.14 10.39
CA GLN A 157 -11.52 -6.85 8.96
C GLN A 157 -11.69 -5.35 8.64
N ARG A 158 -12.76 -4.71 9.11
CA ARG A 158 -12.97 -3.27 8.93
C ARG A 158 -11.85 -2.44 9.56
N ASN A 159 -11.41 -2.80 10.77
CA ASN A 159 -10.30 -2.14 11.45
C ASN A 159 -8.97 -2.33 10.69
N TRP A 160 -8.77 -3.50 10.08
CA TRP A 160 -7.58 -3.77 9.25
C TRP A 160 -7.59 -2.94 7.97
N ILE A 161 -8.73 -2.82 7.28
CA ILE A 161 -8.90 -1.97 6.09
C ILE A 161 -8.68 -0.50 6.48
N GLY A 162 -9.16 -0.09 7.67
CA GLY A 162 -8.83 1.18 8.28
C GLY A 162 -9.42 2.38 7.55
N ARG A 163 -10.67 2.29 7.07
CA ARG A 163 -11.34 3.45 6.46
C ARG A 163 -11.28 4.64 7.40
N SER A 164 -10.73 5.74 6.90
CA SER A 164 -10.64 7.01 7.62
C SER A 164 -11.45 8.07 6.89
N THR A 165 -12.22 8.86 7.65
CA THR A 165 -12.97 10.00 7.11
C THR A 165 -12.43 11.26 7.76
N GLY A 166 -12.13 12.25 6.93
CA GLY A 166 -11.55 13.51 7.39
C GLY A 166 -11.66 14.58 6.31
N ALA A 167 -10.89 15.64 6.48
CA ALA A 167 -10.81 16.75 5.56
C ALA A 167 -9.36 17.01 5.14
N GLU A 168 -9.18 17.39 3.90
CA GLU A 168 -7.93 17.99 3.43
C GLU A 168 -8.01 19.50 3.63
N VAL A 169 -6.94 20.09 4.12
CA VAL A 169 -6.84 21.52 4.41
C VAL A 169 -5.54 22.04 3.82
N ASP A 170 -5.63 23.15 3.09
CA ASP A 170 -4.48 23.84 2.53
C ASP A 170 -4.02 24.95 3.48
N PHE A 171 -2.77 24.87 3.91
CA PHE A 171 -2.09 25.97 4.60
C PHE A 171 -1.29 26.76 3.59
N PHE A 172 -1.63 28.02 3.39
CA PHE A 172 -0.91 28.92 2.52
C PHE A 172 0.46 29.27 3.10
N ILE A 173 1.50 29.16 2.30
CA ILE A 173 2.91 29.43 2.68
C ILE A 173 3.57 30.50 1.82
N GLY A 174 2.81 31.12 0.93
CA GLY A 174 3.26 32.23 0.10
C GLY A 174 3.43 33.56 0.89
N PRO A 175 3.86 34.63 0.22
CA PRO A 175 3.96 35.95 0.83
C PRO A 175 2.62 36.44 1.33
N GLU A 176 2.60 37.14 2.48
CA GLU A 176 1.38 37.64 3.12
C GLU A 176 0.53 38.51 2.20
N GLN A 177 1.17 39.29 1.32
CA GLN A 177 0.49 40.13 0.34
C GLN A 177 -0.35 39.35 -0.67
N ASP A 178 -0.06 38.09 -0.92
CA ASP A 178 -0.70 37.26 -1.92
C ASP A 178 -1.84 36.40 -1.30
N GLU A 179 -1.97 36.38 0.04
CA GLU A 179 -2.98 35.59 0.75
C GLU A 179 -4.40 35.93 0.32
N ALA A 180 -4.72 37.23 0.16
CA ALA A 180 -6.06 37.66 -0.22
C ALA A 180 -6.43 37.17 -1.63
N ALA A 181 -5.52 37.26 -2.58
CA ALA A 181 -5.71 36.77 -3.94
C ALA A 181 -5.84 35.24 -3.99
N PHE A 182 -5.03 34.54 -3.15
CA PHE A 182 -5.14 33.10 -3.00
C PHE A 182 -6.53 32.68 -2.48
N ARG A 183 -7.04 33.34 -1.46
CA ARG A 183 -8.38 33.05 -0.90
C ARG A 183 -9.48 33.28 -1.93
N GLU A 184 -9.44 34.42 -2.63
CA GLU A 184 -10.42 34.75 -3.68
C GLU A 184 -10.39 33.72 -4.81
N GLY A 185 -9.19 33.25 -5.21
CA GLY A 185 -9.02 32.17 -6.18
C GLY A 185 -9.67 30.87 -5.72
N ARG A 186 -9.48 30.49 -4.45
CA ARG A 186 -10.11 29.30 -3.88
C ARG A 186 -11.64 29.38 -3.81
N GLU A 187 -12.19 30.52 -3.49
CA GLU A 187 -13.64 30.75 -3.47
C GLU A 187 -14.24 30.63 -4.86
N LYS A 188 -13.53 31.11 -5.89
CA LYS A 188 -14.00 31.12 -7.26
C LYS A 188 -13.81 29.76 -7.99
N ASP A 189 -12.62 29.18 -7.89
CA ASP A 189 -12.20 28.03 -8.69
C ASP A 189 -12.29 26.70 -7.92
N GLY A 190 -12.57 26.79 -6.61
CA GLY A 190 -12.69 25.64 -5.73
C GLY A 190 -11.34 25.06 -5.26
N PHE A 191 -11.40 23.83 -4.76
CA PHE A 191 -10.28 23.14 -4.17
C PHE A 191 -9.60 22.24 -5.20
N PRO A 192 -8.37 22.55 -5.66
CA PRO A 192 -7.73 21.78 -6.72
C PRO A 192 -7.33 20.39 -6.26
N ARG A 193 -7.39 19.42 -7.16
CA ARG A 193 -7.04 18.03 -6.88
C ARG A 193 -5.57 17.86 -6.45
N LYS A 194 -4.66 18.67 -7.01
CA LYS A 194 -3.24 18.72 -6.58
C LYS A 194 -2.97 20.10 -5.98
N PRO A 195 -2.29 20.18 -4.83
CA PRO A 195 -1.89 21.46 -4.25
C PRO A 195 -0.84 22.14 -5.16
N GLY A 196 -0.87 23.48 -5.20
CA GLY A 196 0.21 24.27 -5.77
C GLY A 196 1.41 24.37 -4.81
N ASP A 197 2.51 24.93 -5.30
CA ASP A 197 3.75 25.07 -4.50
C ASP A 197 3.58 26.10 -3.35
N GLU A 198 2.53 26.92 -3.42
CA GLU A 198 2.21 27.94 -2.39
C GLU A 198 1.43 27.39 -1.19
N VAL A 199 1.17 26.09 -1.13
CA VAL A 199 0.39 25.49 -0.04
C VAL A 199 1.01 24.21 0.48
N ILE A 200 0.83 24.00 1.78
CA ILE A 200 1.03 22.68 2.42
C ILE A 200 -0.34 22.08 2.65
N ARG A 201 -0.65 20.99 1.95
CA ARG A 201 -1.89 20.25 2.13
C ARG A 201 -1.72 19.20 3.21
N VAL A 202 -2.61 19.22 4.19
CA VAL A 202 -2.67 18.22 5.25
C VAL A 202 -4.03 17.54 5.26
N TYR A 203 -4.03 16.24 5.59
CA TYR A 203 -5.25 15.50 5.88
C TYR A 203 -5.43 15.41 7.40
N THR A 204 -6.64 15.67 7.88
CA THR A 204 -6.98 15.52 9.31
C THR A 204 -8.32 14.84 9.50
N THR A 205 -8.40 13.95 10.47
CA THR A 205 -9.68 13.36 10.95
C THR A 205 -10.40 14.25 11.95
N ARG A 206 -9.76 15.35 12.39
CA ARG A 206 -10.28 16.28 13.39
C ARG A 206 -10.18 17.72 12.88
N PRO A 207 -10.92 18.08 11.80
CA PRO A 207 -10.91 19.44 11.27
C PRO A 207 -11.44 20.48 12.28
N ASP A 208 -12.27 20.06 13.22
CA ASP A 208 -12.78 20.87 14.33
C ASP A 208 -11.69 21.42 15.25
N THR A 209 -10.51 20.80 15.31
CA THR A 209 -9.38 21.23 16.16
C THR A 209 -8.46 22.25 15.49
N LEU A 210 -8.58 22.48 14.18
CA LEU A 210 -7.68 23.36 13.42
C LEU A 210 -7.72 24.81 13.89
N PHE A 211 -8.84 25.28 14.41
CA PHE A 211 -8.98 26.65 14.94
C PHE A 211 -8.05 26.96 16.14
N GLY A 212 -7.51 25.92 16.77
CA GLY A 212 -6.51 26.04 17.82
C GLY A 212 -5.07 25.88 17.36
N ALA A 213 -4.84 25.62 16.06
CA ALA A 213 -3.50 25.42 15.53
C ALA A 213 -2.74 26.75 15.48
N THR A 214 -1.55 26.80 16.08
CA THR A 214 -0.68 27.98 16.13
C THR A 214 0.61 27.81 15.32
N TYR A 215 0.93 26.58 14.93
CA TYR A 215 2.09 26.26 14.08
C TYR A 215 1.87 24.94 13.35
N LEU A 216 2.60 24.75 12.25
CA LEU A 216 2.65 23.53 11.47
C LEU A 216 4.08 22.98 11.50
N VAL A 217 4.23 21.70 11.84
CA VAL A 217 5.52 21.00 11.82
C VAL A 217 5.57 20.10 10.59
N ILE A 218 6.62 20.25 9.81
CA ILE A 218 6.88 19.43 8.63
C ILE A 218 8.18 18.63 8.80
N ALA A 219 8.30 17.51 8.10
CA ALA A 219 9.52 16.71 8.10
C ALA A 219 10.66 17.48 7.37
N PRO A 220 11.93 17.28 7.76
CA PRO A 220 13.07 17.95 7.09
C PRO A 220 13.18 17.62 5.60
N GLU A 221 12.60 16.50 5.17
CA GLU A 221 12.59 16.03 3.78
C GLU A 221 11.45 16.63 2.94
N HIS A 222 10.56 17.42 3.58
CA HIS A 222 9.46 18.06 2.85
C HIS A 222 10.00 19.11 1.88
N PRO A 223 9.48 19.18 0.64
CA PRO A 223 10.00 20.08 -0.39
C PRO A 223 9.74 21.57 -0.14
N ALA A 224 8.84 21.93 0.79
CA ALA A 224 8.50 23.31 1.15
C ALA A 224 9.50 23.93 2.12
#